data_30d2417db64e063adbf2a20e134026e6
#
_entry.id   30d2417db64e063adbf2a20e134026e6
#
_cell.length_a   1.000
_cell.length_b   1.000
_cell.length_c   1.000
_cell.angle_alpha   90.00
_cell.angle_beta   90.00
_cell.angle_gamma   90.00
#
_symmetry.space_group_name_H-M   'P 1'
#
loop_
_entity.id
_entity.type
_entity.pdbx_description
1 polymer ?
#
loop_
_entity_poly.entity_id
_entity_poly.type
_entity_poly.pdbx_seq_one_letter_code
_entity_poly.pdbx_strand_id
1 'polypeptide(L)'
;MPRIGAHIHVADPLAEAIAMGADAVQFFLGDPQGWKGPVIPGGDASVIKAAYAAADMDIYIHAPYVINVATSNNRIRIPSRKLLDQQLQAAASIGAKGLIVHGGHVNAGVDFGEGLENWRKAVERIERPLPMLIENTAGGDGAMARSLDAIGQLWEAVSEAAGDAGESVGFCLDTCHANSAGIDLADAVDRVKAITGRIDLVHCNNSRDPFGSGRDRHANIASGTIDPALLLGVVRSAGATAICETPEESGGLAADVSWLKQQLLFRTGWRA
;
A
#
# COMPACT_ATOMS: atom_id res chain seq x y z
N MET A 1 3.42 -10.27 16.65
CA MET A 1 4.26 -10.31 15.44
C MET A 1 3.46 -9.68 14.31
N PRO A 2 4.07 -9.02 13.33
CA PRO A 2 3.38 -8.59 12.13
C PRO A 2 2.66 -9.75 11.44
N ARG A 3 1.47 -9.53 10.92
CA ARG A 3 0.79 -10.47 10.02
C ARG A 3 1.46 -10.40 8.64
N ILE A 4 1.60 -11.53 7.98
CA ILE A 4 2.24 -11.60 6.65
C ILE A 4 1.22 -12.07 5.64
N GLY A 5 1.13 -11.37 4.54
CA GLY A 5 0.16 -11.60 3.49
C GLY A 5 0.69 -11.44 2.08
N ALA A 6 -0.21 -11.58 1.13
CA ALA A 6 0.07 -11.51 -0.30
C ALA A 6 -0.98 -10.67 -1.04
N HIS A 7 -0.56 -10.00 -2.12
CA HIS A 7 -1.47 -9.43 -3.10
C HIS A 7 -1.85 -10.50 -4.12
N ILE A 8 -3.14 -10.79 -4.23
CA ILE A 8 -3.66 -11.93 -4.98
C ILE A 8 -4.57 -11.47 -6.11
N HIS A 9 -4.34 -12.00 -7.31
CA HIS A 9 -5.04 -11.60 -8.54
C HIS A 9 -6.05 -12.63 -9.07
N VAL A 10 -6.40 -13.67 -8.27
CA VAL A 10 -7.30 -14.75 -8.69
C VAL A 10 -8.75 -14.52 -8.24
N ALA A 11 -9.66 -15.35 -8.76
CA ALA A 11 -11.10 -15.24 -8.48
C ALA A 11 -11.48 -15.57 -7.03
N ASP A 12 -10.69 -16.38 -6.33
CA ASP A 12 -10.88 -16.73 -4.91
C ASP A 12 -9.60 -16.37 -4.11
N PRO A 13 -9.44 -15.09 -3.71
CA PRO A 13 -8.26 -14.66 -2.97
C PRO A 13 -8.13 -15.32 -1.59
N LEU A 14 -9.24 -15.68 -0.94
CA LEU A 14 -9.21 -16.32 0.37
C LEU A 14 -8.61 -17.73 0.30
N ALA A 15 -9.08 -18.54 -0.64
CA ALA A 15 -8.56 -19.89 -0.81
C ALA A 15 -7.06 -19.90 -1.12
N GLU A 16 -6.62 -18.99 -1.99
CA GLU A 16 -5.22 -18.85 -2.37
C GLU A 16 -4.35 -18.37 -1.19
N ALA A 17 -4.83 -17.36 -0.43
CA ALA A 17 -4.13 -16.89 0.76
C ALA A 17 -3.96 -17.99 1.82
N ILE A 18 -5.00 -18.79 2.04
CA ILE A 18 -4.95 -19.97 2.93
C ILE A 18 -3.92 -20.99 2.42
N ALA A 19 -3.92 -21.30 1.12
CA ALA A 19 -2.96 -22.24 0.53
C ALA A 19 -1.51 -21.78 0.67
N MET A 20 -1.26 -20.46 0.61
CA MET A 20 0.07 -19.86 0.86
C MET A 20 0.43 -19.79 2.36
N GLY A 21 -0.52 -20.06 3.27
CA GLY A 21 -0.34 -19.88 4.71
C GLY A 21 -0.22 -18.42 5.12
N ALA A 22 -0.83 -17.50 4.37
CA ALA A 22 -0.86 -16.08 4.67
C ALA A 22 -1.80 -15.77 5.85
N ASP A 23 -1.56 -14.64 6.54
CA ASP A 23 -2.39 -14.11 7.62
C ASP A 23 -3.22 -12.91 7.16
N ALA A 24 -2.87 -12.34 6.02
CA ALA A 24 -3.54 -11.21 5.40
C ALA A 24 -3.55 -11.35 3.88
N VAL A 25 -4.51 -10.72 3.23
CA VAL A 25 -4.61 -10.69 1.78
C VAL A 25 -4.93 -9.30 1.29
N GLN A 26 -4.33 -8.92 0.18
CA GLN A 26 -4.65 -7.72 -0.57
C GLN A 26 -5.14 -8.10 -1.97
N PHE A 27 -6.14 -7.40 -2.48
CA PHE A 27 -6.64 -7.57 -3.84
C PHE A 27 -7.32 -6.31 -4.36
N PHE A 28 -7.67 -6.29 -5.64
CA PHE A 28 -8.45 -5.22 -6.25
C PHE A 28 -9.95 -5.56 -6.23
N LEU A 29 -10.78 -4.54 -5.98
CA LEU A 29 -12.22 -4.65 -6.20
C LEU A 29 -12.57 -4.25 -7.64
N GLY A 30 -12.19 -5.09 -8.60
CA GLY A 30 -12.42 -4.88 -10.04
C GLY A 30 -11.14 -4.71 -10.85
N ASP A 31 -11.27 -4.12 -12.06
CA ASP A 31 -10.14 -3.89 -12.96
C ASP A 31 -9.23 -2.76 -12.44
N PRO A 32 -7.95 -3.03 -12.11
CA PRO A 32 -7.03 -2.02 -11.59
C PRO A 32 -6.66 -0.93 -12.62
N GLN A 33 -6.90 -1.16 -13.89
CA GLN A 33 -6.65 -0.19 -14.97
C GLN A 33 -7.94 0.47 -15.51
N GLY A 34 -9.09 0.13 -14.91
CA GLY A 34 -10.41 0.58 -15.34
C GLY A 34 -11.00 1.68 -14.47
N TRP A 35 -11.97 2.42 -15.05
CA TRP A 35 -12.76 3.45 -14.37
C TRP A 35 -14.12 2.93 -13.86
N LYS A 36 -14.38 1.64 -13.98
CA LYS A 36 -15.61 1.04 -13.46
C LYS A 36 -15.59 1.02 -11.93
N GLY A 37 -16.77 1.14 -11.33
CA GLY A 37 -16.92 1.02 -9.89
C GLY A 37 -16.48 -0.35 -9.35
N PRO A 38 -16.32 -0.46 -8.01
CA PRO A 38 -15.88 -1.70 -7.37
C PRO A 38 -16.86 -2.86 -7.63
N VAL A 39 -16.31 -4.07 -7.67
CA VAL A 39 -17.05 -5.32 -7.79
C VAL A 39 -16.72 -6.18 -6.56
N ILE A 40 -17.73 -6.48 -5.75
CA ILE A 40 -17.57 -7.40 -4.61
C ILE A 40 -17.48 -8.84 -5.16
N PRO A 41 -16.40 -9.59 -4.86
CA PRO A 41 -16.33 -11.00 -5.25
C PRO A 41 -17.54 -11.79 -4.73
N GLY A 42 -18.19 -12.58 -5.59
CA GLY A 42 -19.41 -13.31 -5.20
C GLY A 42 -20.65 -12.44 -4.93
N GLY A 43 -20.57 -11.12 -5.02
CA GLY A 43 -21.70 -10.18 -4.98
C GLY A 43 -22.29 -9.87 -3.60
N ASP A 44 -21.94 -10.60 -2.56
CA ASP A 44 -22.45 -10.39 -1.19
C ASP A 44 -21.32 -10.05 -0.21
N ALA A 45 -21.27 -8.79 0.21
CA ALA A 45 -20.26 -8.29 1.12
C ALA A 45 -20.31 -8.97 2.50
N SER A 46 -21.49 -9.34 2.98
CA SER A 46 -21.64 -9.99 4.30
C SER A 46 -21.06 -11.40 4.31
N VAL A 47 -21.21 -12.13 3.20
CA VAL A 47 -20.62 -13.45 3.02
C VAL A 47 -19.10 -13.39 3.00
N ILE A 48 -18.53 -12.44 2.24
CA ILE A 48 -17.09 -12.19 2.22
C ILE A 48 -16.59 -11.88 3.63
N LYS A 49 -17.16 -10.88 4.28
CA LYS A 49 -16.77 -10.47 5.63
C LYS A 49 -16.79 -11.65 6.61
N ALA A 50 -17.83 -12.47 6.60
CA ALA A 50 -17.95 -13.63 7.46
C ALA A 50 -16.91 -14.71 7.16
N ALA A 51 -16.65 -15.01 5.88
CA ALA A 51 -15.67 -16.02 5.46
C ALA A 51 -14.25 -15.65 5.89
N TYR A 52 -13.85 -14.41 5.67
CA TYR A 52 -12.51 -13.93 6.05
C TYR A 52 -12.35 -13.86 7.59
N ALA A 53 -13.38 -13.42 8.30
CA ALA A 53 -13.36 -13.44 9.77
C ALA A 53 -13.25 -14.87 10.33
N ALA A 54 -13.96 -15.84 9.75
CA ALA A 54 -13.88 -17.25 10.14
C ALA A 54 -12.50 -17.87 9.89
N ALA A 55 -11.78 -17.38 8.88
CA ALA A 55 -10.42 -17.80 8.55
C ALA A 55 -9.34 -17.03 9.34
N ASP A 56 -9.69 -16.10 10.20
CA ASP A 56 -8.77 -15.15 10.84
C ASP A 56 -7.84 -14.45 9.82
N MET A 57 -8.40 -14.03 8.68
CA MET A 57 -7.70 -13.41 7.56
C MET A 57 -8.00 -11.91 7.48
N ASP A 58 -6.99 -11.07 7.60
CA ASP A 58 -7.13 -9.63 7.39
C ASP A 58 -7.25 -9.30 5.89
N ILE A 59 -8.16 -8.38 5.55
CA ILE A 59 -8.38 -7.91 4.19
C ILE A 59 -7.79 -6.51 4.04
N TYR A 60 -7.04 -6.29 2.97
CA TYR A 60 -6.64 -4.99 2.46
C TYR A 60 -7.07 -4.85 1.00
N ILE A 61 -7.46 -3.65 0.61
CA ILE A 61 -7.87 -3.36 -0.77
C ILE A 61 -6.91 -2.36 -1.37
N HIS A 62 -6.37 -2.67 -2.55
CA HIS A 62 -5.60 -1.70 -3.32
C HIS A 62 -6.53 -0.94 -4.27
N ALA A 63 -6.44 0.37 -4.28
CA ALA A 63 -7.19 1.23 -5.20
C ALA A 63 -6.69 1.06 -6.64
N PRO A 64 -7.57 1.19 -7.66
CA PRO A 64 -7.16 1.12 -9.06
C PRO A 64 -6.04 2.13 -9.40
N TYR A 65 -5.08 1.72 -10.22
CA TYR A 65 -3.92 2.54 -10.63
C TYR A 65 -4.30 3.79 -11.43
N VAL A 66 -5.49 3.82 -12.05
CA VAL A 66 -5.99 4.99 -12.79
C VAL A 66 -6.31 6.18 -11.88
N ILE A 67 -6.43 5.94 -10.56
CA ILE A 67 -6.73 7.00 -9.59
C ILE A 67 -5.53 7.92 -9.45
N ASN A 68 -5.75 9.20 -9.76
CA ASN A 68 -4.78 10.27 -9.49
C ASN A 68 -5.53 11.49 -8.92
N VAL A 69 -5.53 11.58 -7.61
CA VAL A 69 -6.21 12.67 -6.88
C VAL A 69 -5.47 14.00 -7.02
N ALA A 70 -4.14 13.95 -7.15
CA ALA A 70 -3.28 15.13 -7.18
C ALA A 70 -3.39 15.94 -8.48
N THR A 71 -3.73 15.29 -9.61
CA THR A 71 -3.64 15.93 -10.93
C THR A 71 -4.51 17.19 -11.06
N SER A 72 -4.00 18.18 -11.79
CA SER A 72 -4.75 19.39 -12.20
C SER A 72 -5.82 19.11 -13.27
N ASN A 73 -5.73 17.97 -13.97
CA ASN A 73 -6.69 17.59 -15.00
C ASN A 73 -8.03 17.15 -14.40
N ASN A 74 -9.04 17.99 -14.49
CA ASN A 74 -10.38 17.70 -13.98
C ASN A 74 -11.04 16.44 -14.56
N ARG A 75 -10.67 16.04 -15.81
CA ARG A 75 -11.20 14.83 -16.45
C ARG A 75 -10.67 13.55 -15.81
N ILE A 76 -9.56 13.64 -15.06
CA ILE A 76 -8.98 12.55 -14.29
C ILE A 76 -9.29 12.73 -12.81
N ARG A 77 -9.07 13.91 -12.25
CA ARG A 77 -9.22 14.18 -10.81
C ARG A 77 -10.63 13.93 -10.29
N ILE A 78 -11.66 14.42 -11.01
CA ILE A 78 -13.06 14.27 -10.57
C ILE A 78 -13.49 12.80 -10.57
N PRO A 79 -13.27 12.02 -11.65
CA PRO A 79 -13.50 10.58 -11.62
C PRO A 79 -12.65 9.86 -10.56
N SER A 80 -11.39 10.24 -10.35
CA SER A 80 -10.52 9.65 -9.32
C SER A 80 -11.11 9.76 -7.93
N ARG A 81 -11.57 10.95 -7.53
CA ARG A 81 -12.22 11.14 -6.22
C ARG A 81 -13.49 10.32 -6.06
N LYS A 82 -14.32 10.28 -7.11
CA LYS A 82 -15.56 9.48 -7.10
C LYS A 82 -15.24 7.98 -6.97
N LEU A 83 -14.25 7.49 -7.73
CA LEU A 83 -13.88 6.07 -7.69
C LEU A 83 -13.24 5.73 -6.35
N LEU A 84 -12.39 6.59 -5.80
CA LEU A 84 -11.77 6.40 -4.49
C LEU A 84 -12.83 6.29 -3.38
N ASP A 85 -13.83 7.18 -3.38
CA ASP A 85 -14.95 7.12 -2.44
C ASP A 85 -15.72 5.79 -2.56
N GLN A 86 -16.06 5.38 -3.78
CA GLN A 86 -16.71 4.08 -4.02
C GLN A 86 -15.89 2.90 -3.54
N GLN A 87 -14.57 2.91 -3.75
CA GLN A 87 -13.66 1.87 -3.31
C GLN A 87 -13.59 1.79 -1.76
N LEU A 88 -13.56 2.94 -1.07
CA LEU A 88 -13.59 3.01 0.39
C LEU A 88 -14.89 2.40 0.96
N GLN A 89 -16.05 2.78 0.40
CA GLN A 89 -17.34 2.23 0.84
C GLN A 89 -17.42 0.71 0.62
N ALA A 90 -16.98 0.23 -0.54
CA ALA A 90 -16.97 -1.19 -0.85
C ALA A 90 -15.98 -1.98 0.03
N ALA A 91 -14.77 -1.46 0.25
CA ALA A 91 -13.78 -2.06 1.13
C ALA A 91 -14.31 -2.18 2.58
N ALA A 92 -14.94 -1.13 3.09
CA ALA A 92 -15.56 -1.14 4.43
C ALA A 92 -16.67 -2.19 4.53
N SER A 93 -17.50 -2.34 3.49
CA SER A 93 -18.61 -3.29 3.49
C SER A 93 -18.15 -4.75 3.66
N ILE A 94 -16.99 -5.12 3.12
CA ILE A 94 -16.39 -6.46 3.26
C ILE A 94 -15.50 -6.60 4.51
N GLY A 95 -15.37 -5.55 5.34
CA GLY A 95 -14.58 -5.58 6.56
C GLY A 95 -13.08 -5.44 6.37
N ALA A 96 -12.63 -4.81 5.28
CA ALA A 96 -11.22 -4.51 5.06
C ALA A 96 -10.65 -3.64 6.18
N LYS A 97 -9.35 -3.82 6.47
CA LYS A 97 -8.59 -3.08 7.49
C LYS A 97 -8.06 -1.75 6.97
N GLY A 98 -7.91 -1.62 5.65
CA GLY A 98 -7.45 -0.42 4.99
C GLY A 98 -7.61 -0.49 3.47
N LEU A 99 -7.64 0.68 2.84
CA LEU A 99 -7.57 0.84 1.40
C LEU A 99 -6.30 1.59 1.05
N ILE A 100 -5.45 0.97 0.24
CA ILE A 100 -4.17 1.53 -0.21
C ILE A 100 -4.42 2.36 -1.46
N VAL A 101 -3.82 3.55 -1.52
CA VAL A 101 -3.85 4.42 -2.68
C VAL A 101 -2.51 5.12 -2.89
N HIS A 102 -2.00 5.10 -4.12
CA HIS A 102 -0.78 5.84 -4.46
C HIS A 102 -0.96 7.34 -4.23
N GLY A 103 0.10 8.04 -3.82
CA GLY A 103 0.08 9.50 -3.67
C GLY A 103 -0.29 10.26 -4.94
N GLY A 104 -0.22 9.62 -6.10
CA GLY A 104 -0.47 10.23 -7.40
C GLY A 104 0.61 11.23 -7.81
N HIS A 105 0.30 12.04 -8.81
CA HIS A 105 1.27 13.00 -9.35
C HIS A 105 0.58 14.23 -9.94
N VAL A 106 1.30 15.35 -9.94
CA VAL A 106 0.96 16.52 -10.74
C VAL A 106 1.55 16.41 -12.14
N ASN A 107 0.94 17.08 -13.11
CA ASN A 107 1.43 17.10 -14.48
C ASN A 107 2.71 17.96 -14.59
N ALA A 108 3.52 17.69 -15.62
CA ALA A 108 4.73 18.48 -15.87
C ALA A 108 4.40 19.99 -15.99
N GLY A 109 5.18 20.82 -15.30
CA GLY A 109 4.98 22.27 -15.26
C GLY A 109 3.87 22.78 -14.36
N VAL A 110 3.18 21.89 -13.64
CA VAL A 110 2.19 22.25 -12.61
C VAL A 110 2.87 22.37 -11.26
N ASP A 111 2.49 23.37 -10.48
CA ASP A 111 2.98 23.56 -9.12
C ASP A 111 2.62 22.38 -8.21
N PHE A 112 3.56 21.92 -7.41
CA PHE A 112 3.38 20.80 -6.49
C PHE A 112 2.28 21.10 -5.45
N GLY A 113 2.17 22.36 -5.01
CA GLY A 113 1.15 22.82 -4.09
C GLY A 113 -0.28 22.65 -4.62
N GLU A 114 -0.50 22.67 -5.94
CA GLU A 114 -1.82 22.36 -6.52
C GLU A 114 -2.23 20.90 -6.23
N GLY A 115 -1.26 19.97 -6.29
CA GLY A 115 -1.48 18.57 -5.95
C GLY A 115 -1.83 18.38 -4.47
N LEU A 116 -1.14 19.08 -3.57
CA LEU A 116 -1.43 19.09 -2.14
C LEU A 116 -2.84 19.60 -1.86
N GLU A 117 -3.23 20.72 -2.48
CA GLU A 117 -4.57 21.28 -2.33
C GLU A 117 -5.65 20.35 -2.89
N ASN A 118 -5.37 19.62 -3.97
CA ASN A 118 -6.28 18.64 -4.53
C ASN A 118 -6.49 17.45 -3.58
N TRP A 119 -5.43 16.99 -2.90
CA TRP A 119 -5.51 15.97 -1.86
C TRP A 119 -6.28 16.47 -0.64
N ARG A 120 -5.98 17.67 -0.15
CA ARG A 120 -6.70 18.28 0.97
C ARG A 120 -8.21 18.30 0.71
N LYS A 121 -8.62 18.81 -0.46
CA LYS A 121 -10.03 18.84 -0.88
C LYS A 121 -10.66 17.46 -1.05
N ALA A 122 -9.88 16.45 -1.41
CA ALA A 122 -10.39 15.10 -1.49
C ALA A 122 -10.66 14.53 -0.10
N VAL A 123 -9.70 14.65 0.82
CA VAL A 123 -9.83 14.20 2.21
C VAL A 123 -10.99 14.87 2.93
N GLU A 124 -11.20 16.18 2.73
CA GLU A 124 -12.35 16.92 3.30
C GLU A 124 -13.72 16.41 2.83
N ARG A 125 -13.80 15.82 1.63
CA ARG A 125 -15.08 15.51 0.96
C ARG A 125 -15.42 14.03 0.94
N ILE A 126 -14.42 13.16 1.02
CA ILE A 126 -14.59 11.71 0.95
C ILE A 126 -14.86 11.17 2.36
N GLU A 127 -15.94 10.40 2.52
CA GLU A 127 -16.15 9.63 3.73
C GLU A 127 -15.15 8.49 3.82
N ARG A 128 -14.52 8.34 4.98
CA ARG A 128 -13.51 7.32 5.24
C ARG A 128 -13.99 6.35 6.32
N PRO A 129 -14.85 5.38 5.95
CA PRO A 129 -15.38 4.40 6.90
C PRO A 129 -14.35 3.36 7.36
N LEU A 130 -13.16 3.38 6.74
CA LEU A 130 -11.97 2.63 7.11
C LEU A 130 -10.72 3.48 6.80
N PRO A 131 -9.53 3.13 7.33
CA PRO A 131 -8.31 3.85 7.04
C PRO A 131 -7.95 3.85 5.54
N MET A 132 -7.69 5.03 4.99
CA MET A 132 -7.11 5.24 3.67
C MET A 132 -5.60 5.36 3.81
N LEU A 133 -4.85 4.40 3.27
CA LEU A 133 -3.40 4.31 3.41
C LEU A 133 -2.73 4.89 2.17
N ILE A 134 -2.06 6.04 2.34
CA ILE A 134 -1.29 6.64 1.25
C ILE A 134 0.02 5.88 1.10
N GLU A 135 0.31 5.46 -0.12
CA GLU A 135 1.51 4.70 -0.44
C GLU A 135 2.58 5.60 -1.09
N ASN A 136 3.85 5.41 -0.67
CA ASN A 136 4.98 6.01 -1.37
C ASN A 136 5.13 5.41 -2.78
N THR A 137 5.77 6.17 -3.69
CA THR A 137 5.89 5.82 -5.11
C THR A 137 7.34 5.82 -5.59
N ALA A 138 7.66 4.97 -6.56
CA ALA A 138 9.02 4.73 -7.04
C ALA A 138 9.61 5.91 -7.84
N GLY A 139 8.83 6.54 -8.70
CA GLY A 139 9.35 7.49 -9.69
C GLY A 139 8.34 8.55 -10.12
N GLY A 140 8.80 9.40 -11.07
CA GLY A 140 8.02 10.52 -11.60
C GLY A 140 8.38 11.86 -10.93
N ASP A 141 8.63 12.89 -11.76
CA ASP A 141 9.10 14.21 -11.26
C ASP A 141 8.01 14.96 -10.47
N GLY A 142 6.73 14.72 -10.78
CA GLY A 142 5.59 15.31 -10.08
C GLY A 142 4.94 14.38 -9.07
N ALA A 143 5.57 13.26 -8.71
CA ALA A 143 4.99 12.27 -7.80
C ALA A 143 4.90 12.81 -6.36
N MET A 144 3.69 12.75 -5.77
CA MET A 144 3.39 13.39 -4.50
C MET A 144 3.99 12.65 -3.28
N ALA A 145 4.38 11.38 -3.44
CA ALA A 145 4.88 10.55 -2.33
C ALA A 145 6.19 9.83 -2.69
N ARG A 146 7.06 10.43 -3.52
CA ARG A 146 8.31 9.81 -3.95
C ARG A 146 9.47 10.05 -2.97
N SER A 147 9.71 11.29 -2.61
CA SER A 147 10.78 11.66 -1.68
C SER A 147 10.23 11.87 -0.27
N LEU A 148 11.09 11.79 0.74
CA LEU A 148 10.67 12.06 2.12
C LEU A 148 10.12 13.48 2.29
N ASP A 149 10.66 14.46 1.57
CA ASP A 149 10.16 15.83 1.57
C ASP A 149 8.74 15.89 0.95
N ALA A 150 8.52 15.24 -0.20
CA ALA A 150 7.20 15.16 -0.82
C ALA A 150 6.20 14.42 0.07
N ILE A 151 6.60 13.30 0.70
CA ILE A 151 5.80 12.58 1.69
C ILE A 151 5.42 13.52 2.83
N GLY A 152 6.37 14.32 3.35
CA GLY A 152 6.12 15.25 4.43
C GLY A 152 5.08 16.30 4.10
N GLN A 153 5.23 16.97 2.96
CA GLN A 153 4.27 17.96 2.49
C GLN A 153 2.86 17.35 2.24
N LEU A 154 2.81 16.17 1.61
CA LEU A 154 1.54 15.48 1.38
C LEU A 154 0.89 15.07 2.69
N TRP A 155 1.67 14.51 3.63
CA TRP A 155 1.16 14.07 4.93
C TRP A 155 0.59 15.22 5.75
N GLU A 156 1.29 16.37 5.79
CA GLU A 156 0.79 17.59 6.42
C GLU A 156 -0.57 18.00 5.85
N ALA A 157 -0.68 18.10 4.52
CA ALA A 157 -1.91 18.50 3.84
C ALA A 157 -3.10 17.55 4.11
N VAL A 158 -2.86 16.22 4.14
CA VAL A 158 -3.94 15.25 4.34
C VAL A 158 -4.31 15.08 5.81
N SER A 159 -3.35 15.16 6.74
CA SER A 159 -3.61 15.06 8.18
C SER A 159 -4.35 16.27 8.72
N GLU A 160 -3.98 17.48 8.28
CA GLU A 160 -4.74 18.70 8.58
C GLU A 160 -6.20 18.62 8.09
N ALA A 161 -6.40 18.14 6.85
CA ALA A 161 -7.72 17.98 6.27
C ALA A 161 -8.56 16.89 6.94
N ALA A 162 -7.91 15.84 7.46
CA ALA A 162 -8.58 14.77 8.20
C ALA A 162 -9.06 15.22 9.59
N GLY A 163 -8.41 16.24 10.19
CA GLY A 163 -8.76 16.80 11.50
C GLY A 163 -8.63 15.75 12.61
N ASP A 164 -9.57 15.79 13.57
CA ASP A 164 -9.59 14.86 14.72
C ASP A 164 -9.84 13.40 14.32
N ALA A 165 -10.23 13.15 13.08
CA ALA A 165 -10.37 11.82 12.49
C ALA A 165 -9.06 11.32 11.85
N GLY A 166 -7.90 11.82 12.28
CA GLY A 166 -6.57 11.47 11.74
C GLY A 166 -6.27 9.96 11.72
N GLU A 167 -6.99 9.15 12.49
CA GLU A 167 -6.93 7.68 12.41
C GLU A 167 -7.47 7.14 11.07
N SER A 168 -8.26 7.92 10.35
CA SER A 168 -8.84 7.55 9.05
C SER A 168 -7.89 7.71 7.86
N VAL A 169 -6.69 8.29 8.07
CA VAL A 169 -5.61 8.38 7.09
C VAL A 169 -4.37 7.70 7.67
N GLY A 170 -3.78 6.80 6.93
CA GLY A 170 -2.58 6.07 7.32
C GLY A 170 -1.53 6.07 6.21
N PHE A 171 -0.44 5.37 6.45
CA PHE A 171 0.67 5.28 5.52
C PHE A 171 1.03 3.83 5.21
N CYS A 172 1.18 3.52 3.93
CA CYS A 172 1.73 2.28 3.42
C CYS A 172 3.16 2.52 2.94
N LEU A 173 4.13 1.79 3.49
CA LEU A 173 5.52 1.86 3.07
C LEU A 173 5.83 0.70 2.13
N ASP A 174 6.01 0.99 0.83
CA ASP A 174 6.53 0.04 -0.15
C ASP A 174 8.05 0.13 -0.20
N THR A 175 8.71 -1.03 -0.02
CA THR A 175 10.16 -1.14 0.05
C THR A 175 10.83 -1.07 -1.33
N CYS A 176 10.19 -1.58 -2.39
CA CYS A 176 10.67 -1.44 -3.77
C CYS A 176 10.59 0.03 -4.20
N HIS A 177 9.47 0.68 -3.93
CA HIS A 177 9.28 2.09 -4.26
C HIS A 177 10.27 2.98 -3.51
N ALA A 178 10.47 2.75 -2.21
CA ALA A 178 11.44 3.49 -1.41
C ALA A 178 12.86 3.35 -1.97
N ASN A 179 13.31 2.12 -2.22
CA ASN A 179 14.61 1.84 -2.84
C ASN A 179 14.76 2.51 -4.21
N SER A 180 13.72 2.42 -5.05
CA SER A 180 13.71 3.01 -6.39
C SER A 180 13.67 4.54 -6.37
N ALA A 181 13.06 5.14 -5.36
CA ALA A 181 13.05 6.58 -5.13
C ALA A 181 14.37 7.11 -4.54
N GLY A 182 15.28 6.23 -4.10
CA GLY A 182 16.55 6.61 -3.46
C GLY A 182 16.43 6.84 -1.94
N ILE A 183 15.44 6.22 -1.30
CA ILE A 183 15.30 6.22 0.17
C ILE A 183 16.01 4.97 0.70
N ASP A 184 16.99 5.16 1.58
CA ASP A 184 17.74 4.05 2.19
C ASP A 184 16.84 3.27 3.15
N LEU A 185 16.69 1.96 2.92
CA LEU A 185 15.85 1.09 3.74
C LEU A 185 16.40 0.87 5.15
N ALA A 186 17.69 1.13 5.38
CA ALA A 186 18.30 0.99 6.71
C ALA A 186 17.70 1.96 7.74
N ASP A 187 17.23 3.14 7.31
CA ASP A 187 16.63 4.16 8.17
C ASP A 187 15.22 4.62 7.72
N ALA A 188 14.69 4.04 6.64
CA ALA A 188 13.41 4.45 6.03
C ALA A 188 12.25 4.45 7.04
N VAL A 189 12.15 3.43 7.89
CA VAL A 189 11.06 3.31 8.88
C VAL A 189 11.11 4.46 9.88
N ASP A 190 12.27 4.77 10.41
CA ASP A 190 12.43 5.84 11.40
C ASP A 190 12.14 7.21 10.78
N ARG A 191 12.63 7.44 9.55
CA ARG A 191 12.41 8.70 8.82
C ARG A 191 10.95 8.87 8.43
N VAL A 192 10.28 7.83 7.95
CA VAL A 192 8.86 7.88 7.63
C VAL A 192 8.03 8.09 8.89
N LYS A 193 8.31 7.35 9.98
CA LYS A 193 7.62 7.57 11.25
C LYS A 193 7.86 8.94 11.85
N ALA A 194 9.03 9.55 11.65
CA ALA A 194 9.29 10.93 12.06
C ALA A 194 8.40 11.95 11.33
N ILE A 195 7.97 11.64 10.11
CA ILE A 195 7.07 12.45 9.28
C ILE A 195 5.60 12.15 9.59
N THR A 196 5.23 10.87 9.53
CA THR A 196 3.82 10.45 9.55
C THR A 196 3.32 10.05 10.94
N GLY A 197 4.22 9.86 11.89
CA GLY A 197 3.91 9.32 13.22
C GLY A 197 3.60 7.81 13.21
N ARG A 198 3.37 7.19 12.03
CA ARG A 198 2.90 5.81 11.90
C ARG A 198 3.29 5.17 10.56
N ILE A 199 3.29 3.85 10.52
CA ILE A 199 3.23 3.02 9.32
C ILE A 199 2.18 1.95 9.61
N ASP A 200 1.15 1.87 8.78
CA ASP A 200 -0.02 1.01 9.00
C ASP A 200 0.08 -0.30 8.21
N LEU A 201 0.81 -0.26 7.10
CA LEU A 201 1.05 -1.38 6.22
C LEU A 201 2.46 -1.28 5.62
N VAL A 202 3.07 -2.40 5.34
CA VAL A 202 4.29 -2.50 4.56
C VAL A 202 4.00 -3.32 3.31
N HIS A 203 4.29 -2.78 2.11
CA HIS A 203 4.47 -3.60 0.93
C HIS A 203 5.93 -4.07 0.91
N CYS A 204 6.13 -5.34 1.19
CA CYS A 204 7.46 -5.94 1.30
C CYS A 204 7.88 -6.55 -0.04
N ASN A 205 8.39 -5.71 -0.91
CA ASN A 205 8.76 -6.05 -2.27
C ASN A 205 10.25 -5.83 -2.49
N ASN A 206 10.93 -6.79 -3.15
CA ASN A 206 12.26 -6.55 -3.68
C ASN A 206 12.18 -5.85 -5.04
N SER A 207 13.29 -5.35 -5.56
CA SER A 207 13.35 -4.61 -6.82
C SER A 207 14.22 -5.35 -7.86
N ARG A 208 13.77 -5.33 -9.13
CA ARG A 208 14.60 -5.75 -10.27
C ARG A 208 15.68 -4.73 -10.62
N ASP A 209 15.48 -3.49 -10.18
CA ASP A 209 16.31 -2.34 -10.56
C ASP A 209 17.21 -1.88 -9.40
N PRO A 210 18.32 -1.20 -9.72
CA PRO A 210 19.21 -0.70 -8.68
C PRO A 210 18.59 0.46 -7.90
N PHE A 211 19.19 0.76 -6.75
CA PHE A 211 18.87 1.90 -5.90
C PHE A 211 18.79 3.22 -6.70
N GLY A 212 17.74 4.00 -6.47
CA GLY A 212 17.56 5.31 -7.11
C GLY A 212 17.13 5.24 -8.58
N SER A 213 16.72 4.07 -9.08
CA SER A 213 16.37 3.87 -10.51
C SER A 213 15.12 4.64 -10.96
N GLY A 214 14.23 4.99 -10.06
CA GLY A 214 12.91 5.57 -10.36
C GLY A 214 11.93 4.60 -11.02
N ARG A 215 12.23 3.29 -11.02
CA ARG A 215 11.42 2.26 -11.70
C ARG A 215 10.67 1.41 -10.69
N ASP A 216 9.40 1.21 -10.98
CA ASP A 216 8.54 0.31 -10.23
C ASP A 216 8.50 -1.06 -10.93
N ARG A 217 9.38 -1.96 -10.51
CA ARG A 217 9.40 -3.35 -10.99
C ARG A 217 9.76 -4.29 -9.86
N HIS A 218 8.76 -4.91 -9.29
CA HIS A 218 8.91 -5.85 -8.19
C HIS A 218 9.68 -7.11 -8.60
N ALA A 219 10.45 -7.63 -7.65
CA ALA A 219 11.12 -8.93 -7.70
C ALA A 219 10.79 -9.71 -6.43
N ASN A 220 10.91 -11.03 -6.50
CA ASN A 220 10.85 -11.88 -5.32
C ASN A 220 12.00 -11.56 -4.37
N ILE A 221 11.79 -11.78 -3.08
CA ILE A 221 12.75 -11.44 -2.01
C ILE A 221 14.14 -12.02 -2.31
N ALA A 222 14.20 -13.27 -2.76
CA ALA A 222 15.47 -13.95 -3.01
C ALA A 222 16.18 -13.56 -4.31
N SER A 223 15.49 -12.90 -5.26
CA SER A 223 16.00 -12.67 -6.63
C SER A 223 16.18 -11.21 -7.01
N GLY A 224 15.80 -10.27 -6.15
CA GLY A 224 15.94 -8.83 -6.41
C GLY A 224 17.33 -8.28 -6.06
N THR A 225 17.45 -6.96 -6.22
CA THR A 225 18.71 -6.23 -5.99
C THR A 225 18.87 -5.72 -4.56
N ILE A 226 17.79 -5.74 -3.76
CA ILE A 226 17.81 -5.31 -2.36
C ILE A 226 18.21 -6.50 -1.49
N ASP A 227 19.12 -6.27 -0.54
CA ASP A 227 19.47 -7.28 0.46
C ASP A 227 18.21 -7.70 1.25
N PRO A 228 17.85 -9.00 1.26
CA PRO A 228 16.72 -9.50 2.03
C PRO A 228 16.75 -9.13 3.52
N ALA A 229 17.93 -8.95 4.11
CA ALA A 229 18.07 -8.53 5.50
C ALA A 229 17.51 -7.09 5.74
N LEU A 230 17.64 -6.18 4.77
CA LEU A 230 17.05 -4.84 4.84
C LEU A 230 15.53 -4.92 4.78
N LEU A 231 14.96 -5.74 3.87
CA LEU A 231 13.51 -5.95 3.78
C LEU A 231 12.93 -6.46 5.10
N LEU A 232 13.57 -7.49 5.66
CA LEU A 232 13.19 -8.03 6.97
C LEU A 232 13.32 -6.99 8.08
N GLY A 233 14.36 -6.17 8.03
CA GLY A 233 14.59 -5.05 8.94
C GLY A 233 13.42 -4.05 8.93
N VAL A 234 12.96 -3.66 7.74
CA VAL A 234 11.79 -2.78 7.55
C VAL A 234 10.55 -3.39 8.18
N VAL A 235 10.21 -4.65 7.87
CA VAL A 235 9.02 -5.32 8.41
C VAL A 235 9.06 -5.40 9.94
N ARG A 236 10.23 -5.71 10.52
CA ARG A 236 10.41 -5.76 11.98
C ARG A 236 10.25 -4.39 12.65
N SER A 237 10.88 -3.37 12.08
CA SER A 237 10.90 -2.01 12.66
C SER A 237 9.56 -1.30 12.47
N ALA A 238 8.86 -1.54 11.36
CA ALA A 238 7.52 -1.02 11.14
C ALA A 238 6.53 -1.60 12.15
N GLY A 239 6.60 -2.92 12.39
CA GLY A 239 5.70 -3.63 13.29
C GLY A 239 4.27 -3.76 12.77
N ALA A 240 4.02 -3.32 11.54
CA ALA A 240 2.75 -3.37 10.84
C ALA A 240 2.60 -4.67 10.04
N THR A 241 1.37 -4.99 9.59
CA THR A 241 1.13 -6.06 8.60
C THR A 241 2.00 -5.83 7.37
N ALA A 242 2.58 -6.90 6.82
CA ALA A 242 3.36 -6.84 5.58
C ALA A 242 2.71 -7.67 4.48
N ILE A 243 2.55 -7.09 3.30
CA ILE A 243 2.01 -7.72 2.09
C ILE A 243 3.11 -7.83 1.05
N CYS A 244 3.29 -9.01 0.47
CA CYS A 244 4.13 -9.21 -0.71
C CYS A 244 3.28 -9.02 -1.97
N GLU A 245 3.79 -8.23 -2.92
CA GLU A 245 3.22 -8.03 -4.27
C GLU A 245 4.22 -8.50 -5.34
N THR A 246 4.97 -9.49 -4.97
CA THR A 246 6.06 -10.06 -5.78
C THR A 246 5.52 -11.02 -6.84
N PRO A 247 6.30 -11.30 -7.91
CA PRO A 247 5.84 -12.21 -8.96
C PRO A 247 5.45 -13.60 -8.45
N GLU A 248 4.33 -14.13 -8.99
CA GLU A 248 3.79 -15.45 -8.65
C GLU A 248 4.51 -16.60 -9.36
N GLU A 249 5.25 -16.29 -10.43
CA GLU A 249 5.87 -17.30 -11.28
C GLU A 249 6.74 -18.27 -10.47
N SER A 250 6.58 -19.55 -10.76
CA SER A 250 7.31 -20.65 -10.08
C SER A 250 7.11 -20.69 -8.55
N GLY A 251 5.97 -20.17 -8.06
CA GLY A 251 5.64 -20.16 -6.64
C GLY A 251 6.41 -19.09 -5.84
N GLY A 252 6.94 -18.07 -6.50
CA GLY A 252 7.77 -17.04 -5.88
C GLY A 252 7.06 -16.26 -4.78
N LEU A 253 5.80 -15.83 -5.00
CA LEU A 253 5.02 -15.11 -4.00
C LEU A 253 4.78 -15.95 -2.72
N ALA A 254 4.40 -17.22 -2.87
CA ALA A 254 4.21 -18.12 -1.73
C ALA A 254 5.53 -18.37 -0.97
N ALA A 255 6.65 -18.46 -1.69
CA ALA A 255 7.97 -18.60 -1.09
C ALA A 255 8.36 -17.36 -0.28
N ASP A 256 8.05 -16.16 -0.76
CA ASP A 256 8.32 -14.89 -0.07
C ASP A 256 7.49 -14.77 1.23
N VAL A 257 6.19 -15.10 1.19
CA VAL A 257 5.34 -15.17 2.38
C VAL A 257 5.90 -16.15 3.41
N SER A 258 6.24 -17.36 2.97
CA SER A 258 6.82 -18.39 3.83
C SER A 258 8.15 -17.94 4.44
N TRP A 259 9.05 -17.36 3.65
CA TRP A 259 10.33 -16.85 4.11
C TRP A 259 10.17 -15.78 5.19
N LEU A 260 9.33 -14.76 4.96
CA LEU A 260 9.08 -13.70 5.95
C LEU A 260 8.54 -14.27 7.26
N LYS A 261 7.56 -15.18 7.20
CA LYS A 261 7.00 -15.82 8.41
C LYS A 261 8.06 -16.59 9.17
N GLN A 262 8.90 -17.38 8.49
CA GLN A 262 10.00 -18.11 9.11
C GLN A 262 11.02 -17.17 9.78
N GLN A 263 11.46 -16.13 9.06
CA GLN A 263 12.43 -15.17 9.60
C GLN A 263 11.90 -14.40 10.81
N LEU A 264 10.62 -14.10 10.85
CA LEU A 264 10.00 -13.41 11.99
C LEU A 264 9.84 -14.31 13.22
N LEU A 265 9.65 -15.63 13.03
CA LEU A 265 9.60 -16.60 14.12
C LEU A 265 10.97 -16.78 14.79
N PHE A 266 12.06 -16.74 14.02
CA PHE A 266 13.41 -16.79 14.57
C PHE A 266 13.76 -15.43 15.21
N ARG A 267 13.32 -15.19 16.44
CA ARG A 267 13.87 -14.13 17.28
C ARG A 267 15.35 -14.38 17.39
N THR A 268 16.14 -13.57 16.73
CA THR A 268 17.58 -13.58 16.82
C THR A 268 18.04 -13.50 18.27
N GLY A 269 18.53 -14.60 18.77
CA GLY A 269 19.46 -14.62 19.88
C GLY A 269 20.82 -14.07 19.43
N TRP A 270 20.89 -12.79 19.08
CA TRP A 270 22.13 -12.04 19.03
C TRP A 270 22.09 -11.03 20.17
N ARG A 271 22.44 -11.52 21.36
CA ARG A 271 23.08 -10.66 22.38
C ARG A 271 24.58 -10.75 22.08
N ALA A 272 25.17 -9.67 21.58
CA ALA A 272 26.59 -9.46 21.65
C ALA A 272 26.98 -9.14 23.07
#